data_3c1d0f748e34b015bb530d72cbac3e51
#
_entry.id   3c1d0f748e34b015bb530d72cbac3e51
#
_cell.length_a   1.000
_cell.length_b   1.000
_cell.length_c   1.000
_cell.angle_alpha   90.00
_cell.angle_beta   90.00
_cell.angle_gamma   90.00
#
_symmetry.space_group_name_H-M   'P 1'
#
loop_
_entity.id
_entity.type
_entity.pdbx_description
1 polymer ?
#
loop_
_entity_poly.entity_id
_entity_poly.type
_entity_poly.pdbx_seq_one_letter_code
_entity_poly.pdbx_strand_id
1 'polypeptide(L)'
;MGRRTALWRGASRRGADDAERPFWISFADLMTALMVLFLVVMAVALLAVTRTASEREEREATHRSRIAACVERAEAAAARHPGVRIDRDRRVIDFGDRARFAFGSSALAPEQESVLRRFVPELIALTEGGDCQTVLKRIVVEGYTDRTGDYLGNLQLSLLRSQRVLCALFKPGGPDALSDAQKRAVRDLFLVGGFAFNAGRETAEESRRVEMRIEFLGLDESRVGAAAAAVNARGGEGVGVGIGETAFGRCA
;
A
#
# COMPACT_ATOMS: atom_id res chain seq x y z
N MET A 1 -46.77 106.99 14.70
CA MET A 1 -46.30 106.15 13.60
C MET A 1 -45.00 105.48 14.06
N GLY A 2 -45.00 104.21 14.45
CA GLY A 2 -43.86 103.50 14.90
C GLY A 2 -43.92 102.10 14.44
N ARG A 3 -43.04 101.72 13.56
CA ARG A 3 -42.88 100.33 13.04
C ARG A 3 -42.06 99.47 14.05
N ARG A 4 -42.67 98.44 14.59
CA ARG A 4 -41.99 97.37 15.34
C ARG A 4 -41.47 96.35 14.38
N THR A 5 -40.13 96.25 14.32
CA THR A 5 -39.40 95.17 13.64
C THR A 5 -39.29 93.98 14.60
N ALA A 6 -39.92 92.87 14.25
CA ALA A 6 -39.81 91.60 14.98
C ALA A 6 -38.49 90.93 14.58
N LEU A 7 -37.60 90.66 15.55
CA LEU A 7 -36.36 89.88 15.41
C LEU A 7 -36.72 88.39 15.49
N TRP A 8 -36.52 87.70 14.40
CA TRP A 8 -36.59 86.22 14.34
C TRP A 8 -35.31 85.67 14.95
N ARG A 9 -35.45 85.01 16.09
CA ARG A 9 -34.36 84.20 16.65
C ARG A 9 -34.39 82.82 15.98
N GLY A 10 -33.45 82.56 15.07
CA GLY A 10 -33.19 81.27 14.57
C GLY A 10 -32.54 80.39 15.65
N ALA A 11 -33.25 79.45 16.18
CA ALA A 11 -32.71 78.40 17.05
C ALA A 11 -31.87 77.44 16.20
N SER A 12 -30.55 77.49 16.37
CA SER A 12 -29.60 76.57 15.75
C SER A 12 -29.76 75.18 16.35
N ARG A 13 -30.31 74.23 15.61
CA ARG A 13 -30.25 72.77 15.88
C ARG A 13 -28.84 72.26 15.60
N ARG A 14 -27.87 72.52 16.48
CA ARG A 14 -26.49 72.04 16.41
C ARG A 14 -26.15 71.16 17.63
N GLY A 15 -26.96 70.23 18.00
CA GLY A 15 -26.74 69.47 19.21
C GLY A 15 -26.93 67.94 19.08
N ALA A 16 -27.46 67.45 17.95
CA ALA A 16 -27.75 66.01 17.83
C ALA A 16 -26.71 65.24 16.99
N ASP A 17 -26.04 65.89 16.04
CA ASP A 17 -25.07 65.22 15.17
C ASP A 17 -23.68 64.96 15.78
N ASP A 18 -23.29 65.65 16.81
CA ASP A 18 -21.96 65.50 17.45
C ASP A 18 -21.90 64.34 18.44
N ALA A 19 -23.04 63.86 18.93
CA ALA A 19 -23.07 62.73 19.89
C ALA A 19 -23.04 61.33 19.17
N GLU A 20 -23.47 61.27 17.95
CA GLU A 20 -23.44 59.99 17.15
C GLU A 20 -22.06 59.70 16.52
N ARG A 21 -21.30 60.72 16.19
CA ARG A 21 -19.96 60.57 15.53
C ARG A 21 -18.97 59.75 16.31
N PRO A 22 -18.80 59.86 17.64
CA PRO A 22 -17.86 59.05 18.40
C PRO A 22 -18.24 57.58 18.41
N PHE A 23 -19.50 57.24 18.38
CA PHE A 23 -20.02 55.86 18.35
C PHE A 23 -19.70 55.16 17.06
N TRP A 24 -19.92 55.80 15.93
CA TRP A 24 -19.60 55.24 14.59
C TRP A 24 -18.12 55.05 14.38
N ILE A 25 -17.27 55.92 14.89
CA ILE A 25 -15.80 55.80 14.82
C ILE A 25 -15.34 54.59 15.62
N SER A 26 -15.82 54.41 16.86
CA SER A 26 -15.49 53.25 17.69
C SER A 26 -15.99 51.94 17.10
N PHE A 27 -17.17 51.96 16.50
CA PHE A 27 -17.70 50.77 15.82
C PHE A 27 -16.89 50.39 14.57
N ALA A 28 -16.50 51.36 13.75
CA ALA A 28 -15.69 51.16 12.57
C ALA A 28 -14.28 50.62 12.95
N ASP A 29 -13.68 51.13 14.04
CA ASP A 29 -12.38 50.64 14.54
C ASP A 29 -12.47 49.19 15.04
N LEU A 30 -13.53 48.85 15.79
CA LEU A 30 -13.80 47.50 16.23
C LEU A 30 -14.00 46.52 15.04
N MET A 31 -14.74 46.95 14.00
CA MET A 31 -14.95 46.13 12.82
C MET A 31 -13.68 45.94 12.00
N THR A 32 -12.86 46.99 11.87
CA THR A 32 -11.56 46.89 11.18
C THR A 32 -10.59 45.99 11.95
N ALA A 33 -10.54 46.10 13.28
CA ALA A 33 -9.72 45.25 14.13
C ALA A 33 -10.13 43.75 14.00
N LEU A 34 -11.45 43.46 14.02
CA LEU A 34 -11.95 42.10 13.79
C LEU A 34 -11.64 41.57 12.39
N MET A 35 -11.75 42.43 11.37
CA MET A 35 -11.41 42.07 9.98
C MET A 35 -9.93 41.73 9.84
N VAL A 36 -9.05 42.56 10.43
CA VAL A 36 -7.59 42.31 10.41
C VAL A 36 -7.28 41.02 11.16
N LEU A 37 -7.87 40.80 12.35
CA LEU A 37 -7.71 39.55 13.10
C LEU A 37 -8.12 38.33 12.28
N PHE A 38 -9.28 38.41 11.64
CA PHE A 38 -9.77 37.33 10.76
C PHE A 38 -8.82 37.04 9.60
N LEU A 39 -8.33 38.07 8.92
CA LEU A 39 -7.38 37.94 7.83
C LEU A 39 -6.05 37.30 8.28
N VAL A 40 -5.55 37.68 9.46
CA VAL A 40 -4.35 37.08 10.03
C VAL A 40 -4.57 35.59 10.35
N VAL A 41 -5.68 35.26 11.02
CA VAL A 41 -6.03 33.85 11.32
C VAL A 41 -6.19 33.06 10.04
N MET A 42 -6.86 33.60 9.03
CA MET A 42 -7.02 32.95 7.74
C MET A 42 -5.67 32.73 7.03
N ALA A 43 -4.78 33.72 7.05
CA ALA A 43 -3.46 33.60 6.45
C ALA A 43 -2.62 32.51 7.14
N VAL A 44 -2.65 32.45 8.48
CA VAL A 44 -1.94 31.42 9.25
C VAL A 44 -2.53 30.03 8.96
N ALA A 45 -3.86 29.92 8.92
CA ALA A 45 -4.52 28.65 8.58
C ALA A 45 -4.16 28.15 7.16
N LEU A 46 -4.17 29.05 6.18
CA LEU A 46 -3.77 28.72 4.81
C LEU A 46 -2.30 28.27 4.75
N LEU A 47 -1.39 28.96 5.43
CA LEU A 47 0.01 28.56 5.51
C LEU A 47 0.20 27.19 6.16
N ALA A 48 -0.56 26.88 7.21
CA ALA A 48 -0.50 25.57 7.86
C ALA A 48 -0.98 24.46 6.90
N VAL A 49 -2.11 24.67 6.22
CA VAL A 49 -2.66 23.70 5.26
C VAL A 49 -1.71 23.47 4.08
N THR A 50 -1.14 24.53 3.50
CA THR A 50 -0.22 24.39 2.37
C THR A 50 1.06 23.66 2.76
N ARG A 51 1.59 23.88 3.96
CA ARG A 51 2.77 23.15 4.46
C ARG A 51 2.49 21.67 4.63
N THR A 52 1.38 21.32 5.28
CA THR A 52 1.02 19.91 5.47
C THR A 52 0.74 19.19 4.15
N ALA A 53 0.14 19.86 3.18
CA ALA A 53 -0.07 19.32 1.83
C ALA A 53 1.27 19.05 1.11
N SER A 54 2.18 20.03 1.13
CA SER A 54 3.50 19.90 0.50
C SER A 54 4.34 18.77 1.12
N GLU A 55 4.36 18.66 2.45
CA GLU A 55 5.06 17.57 3.14
C GLU A 55 4.50 16.19 2.78
N ARG A 56 3.18 16.09 2.62
CA ARG A 56 2.53 14.86 2.22
C ARG A 56 2.87 14.48 0.78
N GLU A 57 2.84 15.43 -0.14
CA GLU A 57 3.23 15.21 -1.54
C GLU A 57 4.68 14.73 -1.66
N GLU A 58 5.60 15.31 -0.89
CA GLU A 58 7.01 14.89 -0.85
C GLU A 58 7.18 13.47 -0.32
N ARG A 59 6.46 13.11 0.77
CA ARG A 59 6.44 11.74 1.31
C ARG A 59 5.89 10.75 0.30
N GLU A 60 4.79 11.07 -0.39
CA GLU A 60 4.20 10.22 -1.43
C GLU A 60 5.14 10.05 -2.63
N ALA A 61 5.81 11.12 -3.06
CA ALA A 61 6.79 11.07 -4.14
C ALA A 61 7.99 10.18 -3.77
N THR A 62 8.54 10.37 -2.57
CA THR A 62 9.64 9.55 -2.04
C THR A 62 9.22 8.08 -1.91
N HIS A 63 8.04 7.81 -1.39
CA HIS A 63 7.52 6.45 -1.26
C HIS A 63 7.36 5.76 -2.62
N ARG A 64 6.78 6.45 -3.60
CA ARG A 64 6.66 5.95 -4.98
C ARG A 64 8.02 5.67 -5.63
N SER A 65 8.99 6.56 -5.41
CA SER A 65 10.35 6.37 -5.91
C SER A 65 11.01 5.11 -5.32
N ARG A 66 10.86 4.86 -4.00
CA ARG A 66 11.37 3.65 -3.35
C ARG A 66 10.71 2.38 -3.87
N ILE A 67 9.40 2.41 -4.12
CA ILE A 67 8.70 1.27 -4.75
C ILE A 67 9.27 1.01 -6.15
N ALA A 68 9.43 2.05 -6.97
CA ALA A 68 9.99 1.92 -8.31
C ALA A 68 11.41 1.33 -8.29
N ALA A 69 12.28 1.83 -7.40
CA ALA A 69 13.63 1.29 -7.21
C ALA A 69 13.62 -0.18 -6.74
N CYS A 70 12.67 -0.56 -5.87
CA CYS A 70 12.51 -1.94 -5.45
C CYS A 70 12.07 -2.86 -6.60
N VAL A 71 11.12 -2.42 -7.44
CA VAL A 71 10.69 -3.18 -8.62
C VAL A 71 11.85 -3.34 -9.60
N GLU A 72 12.64 -2.30 -9.84
CA GLU A 72 13.81 -2.35 -10.72
C GLU A 72 14.86 -3.35 -10.21
N ARG A 73 15.12 -3.38 -8.91
CA ARG A 73 16.01 -4.39 -8.31
C ARG A 73 15.47 -5.81 -8.46
N ALA A 74 14.16 -6.00 -8.30
CA ALA A 74 13.53 -7.29 -8.52
C ALA A 74 13.63 -7.73 -9.99
N GLU A 75 13.49 -6.82 -10.95
CA GLU A 75 13.71 -7.09 -12.37
C GLU A 75 15.15 -7.47 -12.69
N ALA A 76 16.12 -6.77 -12.09
CA ALA A 76 17.51 -7.13 -12.22
C ALA A 76 17.83 -8.54 -11.67
N ALA A 77 17.11 -8.95 -10.59
CA ALA A 77 17.16 -10.32 -10.10
C ALA A 77 16.52 -11.30 -11.11
N ALA A 78 15.32 -10.99 -11.60
CA ALA A 78 14.61 -11.82 -12.58
C ALA A 78 15.39 -12.03 -13.88
N ALA A 79 16.10 -11.02 -14.35
CA ALA A 79 16.89 -11.07 -15.59
C ALA A 79 18.01 -12.14 -15.56
N ARG A 80 18.46 -12.56 -14.35
CA ARG A 80 19.43 -13.65 -14.20
C ARG A 80 18.82 -15.05 -14.39
N HIS A 81 17.49 -15.13 -14.38
CA HIS A 81 16.75 -16.39 -14.50
C HIS A 81 15.96 -16.44 -15.80
N PRO A 82 16.44 -17.15 -16.84
CA PRO A 82 15.76 -17.22 -18.13
C PRO A 82 14.30 -17.66 -17.96
N GLY A 83 13.36 -16.90 -18.56
CA GLY A 83 11.93 -17.17 -18.51
C GLY A 83 11.21 -16.53 -17.32
N VAL A 84 11.91 -15.93 -16.35
CA VAL A 84 11.30 -15.13 -15.28
C VAL A 84 11.21 -13.68 -15.74
N ARG A 85 10.05 -13.07 -15.63
CA ARG A 85 9.78 -11.67 -16.01
C ARG A 85 8.97 -10.98 -14.93
N ILE A 86 9.10 -9.66 -14.84
CA ILE A 86 8.28 -8.84 -13.95
C ILE A 86 7.41 -7.91 -14.80
N ASP A 87 6.13 -8.00 -14.55
CA ASP A 87 5.14 -7.03 -15.04
C ASP A 87 5.10 -5.87 -14.04
N ARG A 88 5.62 -4.71 -14.45
CA ARG A 88 5.72 -3.51 -13.59
C ARG A 88 4.36 -2.97 -13.17
N ASP A 89 3.41 -2.95 -14.09
CA ASP A 89 2.11 -2.36 -13.86
C ASP A 89 1.29 -3.20 -12.89
N ARG A 90 1.34 -4.51 -13.07
CA ARG A 90 0.66 -5.49 -12.20
C ARG A 90 1.48 -5.86 -10.96
N ARG A 91 2.78 -5.53 -10.93
CA ARG A 91 3.74 -5.92 -9.89
C ARG A 91 3.78 -7.43 -9.67
N VAL A 92 3.79 -8.16 -10.76
CA VAL A 92 3.69 -9.61 -10.78
C VAL A 92 4.96 -10.20 -11.41
N ILE A 93 5.50 -11.21 -10.75
CA ILE A 93 6.56 -12.07 -11.26
C ILE A 93 5.90 -13.21 -12.01
N ASP A 94 6.11 -13.25 -13.30
CA ASP A 94 5.65 -14.30 -14.21
C ASP A 94 6.82 -15.22 -14.57
N PHE A 95 6.65 -16.50 -14.38
CA PHE A 95 7.66 -17.52 -14.67
C PHE A 95 7.50 -18.12 -16.09
N GLY A 96 6.54 -17.60 -16.87
CA GLY A 96 6.23 -18.12 -18.20
C GLY A 96 5.92 -19.62 -18.17
N ASP A 97 6.46 -20.35 -19.13
CA ASP A 97 6.26 -21.81 -19.25
C ASP A 97 6.79 -22.60 -18.05
N ARG A 98 7.68 -22.00 -17.26
CA ARG A 98 8.32 -22.64 -16.10
C ARG A 98 7.46 -22.69 -14.85
N ALA A 99 6.27 -22.09 -14.84
CA ALA A 99 5.29 -22.20 -13.76
C ALA A 99 3.89 -22.58 -14.31
N ARG A 100 3.85 -23.28 -15.44
CA ARG A 100 2.62 -23.84 -16.01
C ARG A 100 2.37 -25.25 -15.48
N PHE A 101 1.10 -25.59 -15.36
CA PHE A 101 0.65 -26.89 -14.89
C PHE A 101 -0.08 -27.66 -15.98
N ALA A 102 0.05 -28.97 -15.96
CA ALA A 102 -0.78 -29.84 -16.77
C ALA A 102 -2.26 -29.70 -16.39
N PHE A 103 -3.16 -30.09 -17.27
CA PHE A 103 -4.59 -30.11 -17.02
C PHE A 103 -4.95 -30.94 -15.79
N GLY A 104 -5.75 -30.39 -14.89
CA GLY A 104 -6.15 -31.04 -13.64
C GLY A 104 -5.03 -31.29 -12.64
N SER A 105 -3.79 -30.85 -12.90
CA SER A 105 -2.62 -31.15 -12.05
C SER A 105 -2.16 -29.92 -11.25
N SER A 106 -1.63 -30.18 -10.07
CA SER A 106 -0.87 -29.23 -9.23
C SER A 106 0.61 -29.63 -9.08
N ALA A 107 1.07 -30.66 -9.80
CA ALA A 107 2.45 -31.11 -9.74
C ALA A 107 3.39 -30.16 -10.51
N LEU A 108 4.53 -29.86 -9.91
CA LEU A 108 5.63 -29.13 -10.56
C LEU A 108 6.68 -30.12 -11.05
N ALA A 109 7.22 -29.88 -12.23
CA ALA A 109 8.36 -30.62 -12.73
C ALA A 109 9.64 -30.25 -11.94
N PRO A 110 10.64 -31.17 -11.87
CA PRO A 110 11.89 -30.91 -11.13
C PRO A 110 12.61 -29.60 -11.58
N GLU A 111 12.56 -29.30 -12.88
CA GLU A 111 13.16 -28.09 -13.47
C GLU A 111 12.44 -26.83 -12.99
N GLN A 112 11.12 -26.90 -12.84
CA GLN A 112 10.30 -25.80 -12.29
C GLN A 112 10.61 -25.58 -10.80
N GLU A 113 10.72 -26.64 -10.02
CA GLU A 113 11.12 -26.58 -8.62
C GLU A 113 12.52 -25.95 -8.48
N SER A 114 13.48 -26.31 -9.35
CA SER A 114 14.84 -25.79 -9.34
C SER A 114 14.87 -24.27 -9.63
N VAL A 115 14.11 -23.79 -10.60
CA VAL A 115 14.00 -22.36 -10.90
C VAL A 115 13.49 -21.58 -9.69
N LEU A 116 12.42 -22.07 -9.03
CA LEU A 116 11.86 -21.45 -7.84
C LEU A 116 12.87 -21.38 -6.70
N ARG A 117 13.60 -22.47 -6.44
CA ARG A 117 14.60 -22.55 -5.37
C ARG A 117 15.82 -21.67 -5.59
N ARG A 118 16.20 -21.40 -6.83
CA ARG A 118 17.30 -20.49 -7.17
C ARG A 118 16.85 -19.03 -7.13
N PHE A 119 15.63 -18.74 -7.59
CA PHE A 119 15.14 -17.37 -7.68
C PHE A 119 14.64 -16.80 -6.34
N VAL A 120 13.92 -17.59 -5.54
CA VAL A 120 13.32 -17.11 -4.28
C VAL A 120 14.34 -16.58 -3.27
N PRO A 121 15.52 -17.18 -3.08
CA PRO A 121 16.57 -16.59 -2.23
C PRO A 121 16.97 -15.18 -2.65
N GLU A 122 16.99 -14.87 -3.94
CA GLU A 122 17.31 -13.53 -4.44
C GLU A 122 16.19 -12.53 -4.09
N LEU A 123 14.92 -12.95 -4.15
CA LEU A 123 13.80 -12.12 -3.67
C LEU A 123 13.89 -11.85 -2.16
N ILE A 124 14.26 -12.86 -1.37
CA ILE A 124 14.46 -12.70 0.07
C ILE A 124 15.59 -11.68 0.33
N ALA A 125 16.71 -11.79 -0.37
CA ALA A 125 17.84 -10.87 -0.23
C ALA A 125 17.46 -9.40 -0.52
N LEU A 126 16.45 -9.13 -1.37
CA LEU A 126 15.94 -7.78 -1.58
C LEU A 126 15.35 -7.17 -0.30
N THR A 127 14.84 -8.00 0.62
CA THR A 127 14.25 -7.54 1.88
C THR A 127 15.28 -7.21 2.96
N GLU A 128 16.53 -7.60 2.76
CA GLU A 128 17.60 -7.42 3.76
C GLU A 128 18.29 -6.06 3.65
N GLY A 129 18.00 -5.27 2.59
CA GLY A 129 18.61 -3.94 2.44
C GLY A 129 18.02 -3.07 1.35
N GLY A 130 18.35 -1.77 1.41
CA GLY A 130 17.93 -0.77 0.44
C GLY A 130 16.44 -0.46 0.49
N ASP A 131 15.90 0.07 -0.61
CA ASP A 131 14.52 0.54 -0.69
C ASP A 131 13.49 -0.56 -0.44
N CYS A 132 13.72 -1.78 -0.90
CA CYS A 132 12.82 -2.91 -0.69
C CYS A 132 12.59 -3.23 0.79
N GLN A 133 13.61 -3.08 1.63
CA GLN A 133 13.47 -3.30 3.08
C GLN A 133 12.39 -2.42 3.70
N THR A 134 12.20 -1.20 3.18
CA THR A 134 11.28 -0.21 3.73
C THR A 134 9.89 -0.26 3.12
N VAL A 135 9.76 -0.75 1.89
CA VAL A 135 8.48 -0.68 1.17
C VAL A 135 7.86 -2.04 0.84
N LEU A 136 8.64 -3.14 0.78
CA LEU A 136 8.10 -4.46 0.45
C LEU A 136 7.33 -5.03 1.64
N LYS A 137 6.03 -5.31 1.46
CA LYS A 137 5.16 -5.85 2.49
C LYS A 137 5.21 -7.38 2.52
N ARG A 138 4.90 -8.00 1.40
CA ARG A 138 4.83 -9.46 1.24
C ARG A 138 4.79 -9.87 -0.23
N ILE A 139 4.93 -11.16 -0.46
CA ILE A 139 4.79 -11.78 -1.78
C ILE A 139 3.62 -12.75 -1.71
N VAL A 140 2.66 -12.61 -2.60
CA VAL A 140 1.49 -13.51 -2.69
C VAL A 140 1.68 -14.45 -3.87
N VAL A 141 1.75 -15.74 -3.59
CA VAL A 141 1.79 -16.80 -4.60
C VAL A 141 0.35 -17.07 -5.03
N GLU A 142 0.03 -16.71 -6.26
CA GLU A 142 -1.31 -16.77 -6.84
C GLU A 142 -1.42 -17.93 -7.81
N GLY A 143 -2.29 -18.89 -7.50
CA GLY A 143 -2.59 -20.02 -8.40
C GLY A 143 -3.79 -19.73 -9.28
N TYR A 144 -3.70 -20.13 -10.55
CA TYR A 144 -4.74 -19.92 -11.56
C TYR A 144 -5.07 -21.22 -12.30
N THR A 145 -6.30 -21.32 -12.84
CA THR A 145 -6.78 -22.42 -13.64
C THR A 145 -7.34 -21.90 -14.98
N ASP A 146 -7.57 -22.80 -15.93
CA ASP A 146 -8.45 -22.54 -17.05
C ASP A 146 -9.93 -22.61 -16.63
N ARG A 147 -10.85 -22.37 -17.56
CA ARG A 147 -12.30 -22.33 -17.28
C ARG A 147 -12.98 -23.71 -17.35
N THR A 148 -12.24 -24.79 -17.49
CA THR A 148 -12.79 -26.12 -17.58
C THR A 148 -13.20 -26.65 -16.22
N GLY A 149 -14.44 -27.09 -16.06
CA GLY A 149 -14.99 -27.60 -14.79
C GLY A 149 -15.74 -26.54 -13.98
N ASP A 150 -16.09 -26.89 -12.76
CA ASP A 150 -16.83 -26.01 -11.86
C ASP A 150 -15.91 -25.04 -11.09
N TYR A 151 -16.51 -23.98 -10.55
CA TYR A 151 -15.76 -22.91 -9.90
C TYR A 151 -15.04 -23.38 -8.61
N LEU A 152 -15.71 -24.16 -7.76
CA LEU A 152 -15.14 -24.59 -6.48
C LEU A 152 -14.00 -25.57 -6.68
N GLY A 153 -14.13 -26.50 -7.63
CA GLY A 153 -13.05 -27.40 -8.03
C GLY A 153 -11.83 -26.62 -8.54
N ASN A 154 -12.06 -25.63 -9.39
CA ASN A 154 -11.01 -24.75 -9.89
C ASN A 154 -10.38 -23.88 -8.78
N LEU A 155 -11.17 -23.41 -7.83
CA LEU A 155 -10.65 -22.68 -6.68
C LEU A 155 -9.73 -23.54 -5.83
N GLN A 156 -10.15 -24.76 -5.52
CA GLN A 156 -9.35 -25.74 -4.79
C GLN A 156 -8.05 -26.09 -5.55
N LEU A 157 -8.14 -26.36 -6.86
CA LEU A 157 -6.99 -26.70 -7.68
C LEU A 157 -6.00 -25.53 -7.75
N SER A 158 -6.48 -24.30 -7.87
CA SER A 158 -5.64 -23.12 -7.90
C SER A 158 -4.91 -22.90 -6.56
N LEU A 159 -5.57 -23.15 -5.43
CA LEU A 159 -4.94 -23.11 -4.10
C LEU A 159 -3.88 -24.21 -3.95
N LEU A 160 -4.15 -25.43 -4.41
CA LEU A 160 -3.18 -26.52 -4.41
C LEU A 160 -1.93 -26.17 -5.24
N ARG A 161 -2.09 -25.49 -6.36
CA ARG A 161 -0.96 -25.02 -7.19
C ARG A 161 -0.08 -24.03 -6.46
N SER A 162 -0.66 -23.01 -5.83
CA SER A 162 0.11 -22.05 -5.05
C SER A 162 0.76 -22.68 -3.82
N GLN A 163 0.08 -23.60 -3.12
CA GLN A 163 0.64 -24.37 -2.03
C GLN A 163 1.83 -25.24 -2.49
N ARG A 164 1.74 -25.86 -3.68
CA ARG A 164 2.83 -26.68 -4.24
C ARG A 164 4.12 -25.89 -4.44
N VAL A 165 4.05 -24.60 -4.74
CA VAL A 165 5.23 -23.71 -4.80
C VAL A 165 5.91 -23.65 -3.43
N LEU A 166 5.18 -23.42 -2.33
CA LEU A 166 5.79 -23.42 -1.00
C LEU A 166 6.34 -24.82 -0.64
N CYS A 167 5.65 -25.89 -1.03
CA CYS A 167 6.14 -27.24 -0.85
C CYS A 167 7.50 -27.44 -1.55
N ALA A 168 7.63 -26.95 -2.79
CA ALA A 168 8.89 -27.03 -3.51
C ALA A 168 10.01 -26.26 -2.79
N LEU A 169 9.72 -25.11 -2.19
CA LEU A 169 10.70 -24.32 -1.43
C LEU A 169 11.10 -24.97 -0.10
N PHE A 170 10.16 -25.60 0.60
CA PHE A 170 10.42 -26.22 1.91
C PHE A 170 10.98 -27.65 1.84
N LYS A 171 10.92 -28.30 0.68
CA LYS A 171 11.43 -29.67 0.49
C LYS A 171 12.93 -29.74 0.82
N PRO A 172 13.33 -30.63 1.72
CA PRO A 172 14.73 -30.78 2.08
C PRO A 172 15.54 -31.45 0.96
N GLY A 173 16.85 -31.23 0.97
CA GLY A 173 17.80 -31.92 0.09
C GLY A 173 17.89 -31.35 -1.33
N GLY A 174 18.97 -31.69 -2.00
CA GLY A 174 19.33 -31.17 -3.31
C GLY A 174 20.25 -29.93 -3.26
N PRO A 175 20.92 -29.63 -4.37
CA PRO A 175 21.90 -28.54 -4.44
C PRO A 175 21.30 -27.15 -4.23
N ASP A 176 20.03 -26.97 -4.61
CA ASP A 176 19.30 -25.69 -4.52
C ASP A 176 18.38 -25.64 -3.27
N ALA A 177 18.58 -26.52 -2.25
CA ALA A 177 17.73 -26.52 -1.06
C ALA A 177 17.89 -25.22 -0.25
N LEU A 178 16.76 -24.62 0.15
CA LEU A 178 16.78 -23.42 0.99
C LEU A 178 17.34 -23.76 2.39
N SER A 179 18.15 -22.86 2.93
CA SER A 179 18.56 -22.90 4.33
C SER A 179 17.37 -22.68 5.26
N ASP A 180 17.50 -23.06 6.53
CA ASP A 180 16.43 -22.85 7.50
C ASP A 180 16.11 -21.37 7.74
N ALA A 181 17.13 -20.49 7.63
CA ALA A 181 16.93 -19.05 7.67
C ALA A 181 16.07 -18.56 6.48
N GLN A 182 16.36 -19.02 5.27
CA GLN A 182 15.56 -18.70 4.08
C GLN A 182 14.14 -19.27 4.16
N LYS A 183 13.96 -20.49 4.69
CA LYS A 183 12.62 -21.06 4.91
C LYS A 183 11.83 -20.23 5.91
N ARG A 184 12.43 -19.73 6.99
CA ARG A 184 11.76 -18.81 7.91
C ARG A 184 11.37 -17.50 7.21
N ALA A 185 12.26 -16.94 6.41
CA ALA A 185 11.94 -15.74 5.63
C ALA A 185 10.80 -15.98 4.63
N VAL A 186 10.76 -17.15 3.96
CA VAL A 186 9.62 -17.54 3.12
C VAL A 186 8.34 -17.59 3.93
N ARG A 187 8.32 -18.26 5.10
CA ARG A 187 7.15 -18.33 5.97
C ARG A 187 6.61 -16.97 6.37
N ASP A 188 7.49 -16.03 6.64
CA ASP A 188 7.14 -14.71 7.15
C ASP A 188 6.77 -13.71 6.03
N LEU A 189 7.31 -13.92 4.82
CA LEU A 189 7.15 -13.02 3.69
C LEU A 189 6.09 -13.49 2.68
N PHE A 190 5.88 -14.81 2.52
CA PHE A 190 5.04 -15.36 1.46
C PHE A 190 3.66 -15.76 1.97
N LEU A 191 2.65 -15.44 1.19
CA LEU A 191 1.28 -15.94 1.35
C LEU A 191 0.88 -16.74 0.11
N VAL A 192 -0.12 -17.60 0.24
CA VAL A 192 -0.69 -18.35 -0.88
C VAL A 192 -2.16 -18.00 -1.09
N GLY A 193 -2.58 -17.94 -2.34
CA GLY A 193 -3.97 -17.70 -2.72
C GLY A 193 -4.38 -18.51 -3.94
N GLY A 194 -5.64 -18.97 -3.97
CA GLY A 194 -6.27 -19.58 -5.12
C GLY A 194 -7.23 -18.59 -5.76
N PHE A 195 -7.14 -18.42 -7.08
CA PHE A 195 -7.90 -17.43 -7.84
C PHE A 195 -8.80 -18.06 -8.92
N ALA A 196 -8.84 -19.39 -8.98
CA ALA A 196 -9.60 -20.14 -9.99
C ALA A 196 -9.28 -19.60 -11.42
N PHE A 197 -10.30 -19.36 -12.22
CA PHE A 197 -10.19 -18.79 -13.57
C PHE A 197 -10.47 -17.28 -13.65
N ASN A 198 -10.44 -16.57 -12.50
CA ASN A 198 -10.81 -15.14 -12.45
C ASN A 198 -9.87 -14.20 -13.23
N ALA A 199 -8.64 -14.65 -13.54
CA ALA A 199 -7.69 -13.92 -14.37
C ALA A 199 -7.14 -14.82 -15.48
N GLY A 200 -8.05 -15.35 -16.34
CA GLY A 200 -7.71 -16.14 -17.50
C GLY A 200 -6.81 -15.39 -18.49
N ARG A 201 -5.91 -16.11 -19.15
CA ARG A 201 -5.09 -15.65 -20.27
C ARG A 201 -5.79 -16.02 -21.60
N GLU A 202 -5.15 -15.71 -22.72
CA GLU A 202 -5.68 -15.98 -24.06
C GLU A 202 -5.91 -17.48 -24.30
N THR A 203 -4.99 -18.30 -23.81
CA THR A 203 -5.09 -19.75 -23.92
C THR A 203 -5.38 -20.44 -22.59
N ALA A 204 -6.00 -21.61 -22.62
CA ALA A 204 -6.21 -22.43 -21.44
C ALA A 204 -4.88 -22.85 -20.79
N GLU A 205 -3.85 -23.11 -21.61
CA GLU A 205 -2.53 -23.48 -21.13
C GLU A 205 -1.86 -22.36 -20.36
N GLU A 206 -1.88 -21.14 -20.87
CA GLU A 206 -1.36 -19.95 -20.17
C GLU A 206 -2.15 -19.62 -18.91
N SER A 207 -3.42 -19.99 -18.85
CA SER A 207 -4.26 -19.80 -17.68
C SER A 207 -3.88 -20.75 -16.54
N ARG A 208 -3.33 -21.94 -16.83
CA ARG A 208 -2.89 -22.94 -15.84
C ARG A 208 -1.50 -22.60 -15.29
N ARG A 209 -1.38 -21.59 -14.48
CA ARG A 209 -0.11 -21.03 -14.02
C ARG A 209 -0.11 -20.66 -12.54
N VAL A 210 1.07 -20.32 -12.05
CA VAL A 210 1.29 -19.59 -10.81
C VAL A 210 2.03 -18.31 -11.12
N GLU A 211 1.63 -17.23 -10.47
CA GLU A 211 2.30 -15.93 -10.47
C GLU A 211 2.69 -15.57 -9.03
N MET A 212 3.69 -14.72 -8.84
CA MET A 212 4.01 -14.13 -7.54
C MET A 212 3.75 -12.63 -7.59
N ARG A 213 2.76 -12.16 -6.83
CA ARG A 213 2.46 -10.73 -6.71
C ARG A 213 3.28 -10.11 -5.61
N ILE A 214 3.96 -9.02 -5.92
CA ILE A 214 4.68 -8.21 -4.94
C ILE A 214 3.71 -7.18 -4.36
N GLU A 215 3.48 -7.24 -3.05
CA GLU A 215 2.69 -6.22 -2.35
C GLU A 215 3.61 -5.29 -1.59
N PHE A 216 3.31 -3.99 -1.67
CA PHE A 216 4.05 -2.95 -1.00
C PHE A 216 3.25 -2.37 0.17
N LEU A 217 3.96 -1.86 1.17
CA LEU A 217 3.38 -1.11 2.27
C LEU A 217 2.71 0.18 1.75
N GLY A 218 1.62 0.59 2.37
CA GLY A 218 1.08 1.93 2.18
C GLY A 218 1.97 3.00 2.81
N LEU A 219 1.72 4.27 2.50
CA LEU A 219 2.54 5.40 2.97
C LEU A 219 2.68 5.43 4.51
N ASP A 220 1.58 5.17 5.21
CA ASP A 220 1.52 5.20 6.69
C ASP A 220 1.53 3.80 7.32
N GLU A 221 1.83 2.76 6.51
CA GLU A 221 1.86 1.37 6.96
C GLU A 221 3.29 0.95 7.32
N SER A 222 3.45 0.26 8.45
CA SER A 222 4.70 -0.36 8.84
C SER A 222 4.58 -1.89 8.88
N ARG A 223 5.68 -2.61 8.68
CA ARG A 223 5.70 -4.08 8.83
C ARG A 223 5.25 -4.53 10.22
N VAL A 224 5.64 -3.81 11.25
CA VAL A 224 5.25 -4.10 12.64
C VAL A 224 3.75 -3.92 12.82
N GLY A 225 3.18 -2.85 12.26
CA GLY A 225 1.73 -2.60 12.26
C GLY A 225 0.95 -3.65 11.48
N ALA A 226 1.46 -4.09 10.34
CA ALA A 226 0.82 -5.13 9.52
C ALA A 226 0.80 -6.50 10.24
N ALA A 227 1.89 -6.86 10.93
CA ALA A 227 1.95 -8.07 11.75
C ALA A 227 1.02 -8.00 12.97
N ALA A 228 0.99 -6.85 13.68
CA ALA A 228 0.11 -6.62 14.82
C ALA A 228 -1.37 -6.61 14.42
N ALA A 229 -1.72 -6.02 13.27
CA ALA A 229 -3.08 -6.04 12.76
C ALA A 229 -3.54 -7.47 12.40
N ALA A 230 -2.65 -8.30 11.86
CA ALA A 230 -2.95 -9.72 11.59
C ALA A 230 -3.16 -10.54 12.87
N VAL A 231 -2.46 -10.22 13.96
CA VAL A 231 -2.63 -10.83 15.28
C VAL A 231 -3.96 -10.38 15.92
N ASN A 232 -4.26 -9.08 15.86
CA ASN A 232 -5.49 -8.52 16.42
C ASN A 232 -6.76 -8.94 15.65
N ALA A 233 -6.66 -9.14 14.33
CA ALA A 233 -7.77 -9.65 13.51
C ALA A 233 -8.15 -11.12 13.85
N ARG A 234 -7.29 -11.85 14.58
CA ARG A 234 -7.54 -13.22 15.04
C ARG A 234 -8.18 -13.32 16.43
N GLY A 235 -8.73 -12.19 16.97
CA GLY A 235 -9.52 -12.16 18.18
C GLY A 235 -8.69 -12.46 19.44
N GLY A 236 -8.51 -11.42 20.22
CA GLY A 236 -7.73 -11.40 21.44
C GLY A 236 -7.95 -12.55 22.37
N GLU A 237 -6.88 -13.16 22.72
CA GLU A 237 -6.51 -13.58 24.05
C GLU A 237 -5.00 -13.78 24.01
N GLY A 238 -4.30 -12.96 24.80
CA GLY A 238 -2.85 -12.95 24.83
C GLY A 238 -2.29 -14.24 25.41
N VAL A 239 -2.23 -15.27 24.59
CA VAL A 239 -1.24 -16.31 24.74
C VAL A 239 -0.05 -15.86 23.91
N GLY A 240 1.00 -15.40 24.58
CA GLY A 240 2.32 -15.26 24.00
C GLY A 240 2.77 -16.64 23.51
N VAL A 241 2.22 -17.06 22.38
CA VAL A 241 2.80 -18.16 21.62
C VAL A 241 4.06 -17.58 21.05
N GLY A 242 5.16 -17.77 21.78
CA GLY A 242 6.46 -17.77 21.17
C GLY A 242 6.31 -18.60 19.91
N ILE A 243 6.51 -18.00 18.73
CA ILE A 243 6.56 -18.72 17.47
C ILE A 243 7.88 -19.51 17.54
N GLY A 244 7.90 -20.50 18.47
CA GLY A 244 8.93 -21.51 18.57
C GLY A 244 8.91 -22.28 17.27
N GLU A 245 10.03 -22.84 16.90
CA GLU A 245 10.29 -23.71 15.74
C GLU A 245 9.11 -24.65 15.43
N THR A 246 8.05 -24.10 14.80
CA THR A 246 7.04 -24.94 14.21
C THR A 246 7.68 -25.58 13.00
N ALA A 247 7.77 -26.91 13.04
CA ALA A 247 8.23 -27.69 11.89
C ALA A 247 7.47 -27.24 10.64
N PHE A 248 8.19 -27.05 9.52
CA PHE A 248 7.59 -26.60 8.26
C PHE A 248 6.54 -27.58 7.69
N GLY A 249 6.30 -28.68 8.36
CA GLY A 249 5.37 -29.74 7.94
C GLY A 249 5.89 -30.59 6.78
N ARG A 250 5.08 -31.55 6.38
CA ARG A 250 5.33 -32.38 5.18
C ARG A 250 4.30 -32.03 4.13
N CYS A 251 4.75 -31.87 2.91
CA CYS A 251 3.85 -31.73 1.78
C CYS A 251 3.32 -33.12 1.38
N ALA A 252 2.02 -33.22 1.26
CA ALA A 252 1.36 -34.41 0.74
C ALA A 252 1.55 -34.53 -0.77
#